data_051eb0681897698cc786861783f6a5a6
#
_entry.id   051eb0681897698cc786861783f6a5a6
#
_cell.length_a   1.000
_cell.length_b   1.000
_cell.length_c   1.000
_cell.angle_alpha   90.00
_cell.angle_beta   90.00
_cell.angle_gamma   90.00
#
_symmetry.space_group_name_H-M   'P 1'
#
loop_
_entity.id
_entity.type
_entity.pdbx_description
1 polymer ?
#
loop_
_entity_poly.entity_id
_entity_poly.type
_entity_poly.pdbx_seq_one_letter_code
_entity_poly.pdbx_strand_id
1 'polypeptide(L)'
;MAQLLQAKLAGPTAVLHQDYFHRVIFREQGTSGMAHADLLEAAAAHCLGAGQHVVMDGIFNARQYEDVLARIAGRADDARFYAFDLTFEETVQRHASRPKALEFGVEEMRGWYHGWQPLSFLRERPIGGDESADQIAERILSDGPNEL
;
A
#
# COMPACT_ATOMS: atom_id res chain seq x y z
N MET A 1 7.06 0.25 6.79
CA MET A 1 6.97 1.58 6.13
C MET A 1 5.76 2.37 6.61
N ALA A 2 4.58 1.81 6.60
CA ALA A 2 3.36 2.53 6.99
C ALA A 2 3.41 3.05 8.43
N GLN A 3 3.86 2.24 9.38
CA GLN A 3 4.02 2.66 10.77
C GLN A 3 5.09 3.75 10.94
N LEU A 4 6.14 3.72 10.11
CA LEU A 4 7.16 4.75 10.13
C LEU A 4 6.59 6.09 9.67
N LEU A 5 5.79 6.08 8.61
CA LEU A 5 5.07 7.26 8.15
C LEU A 5 4.09 7.77 9.22
N GLN A 6 3.34 6.87 9.84
CA GLN A 6 2.42 7.24 10.92
C GLN A 6 3.15 7.96 12.06
N ALA A 7 4.33 7.47 12.43
CA ALA A 7 5.13 8.08 13.49
C ALA A 7 5.69 9.46 13.13
N LYS A 8 5.94 9.69 11.83
CA LYS A 8 6.52 10.96 11.35
C LYS A 8 5.48 12.01 10.98
N LEU A 9 4.25 11.60 10.65
CA LEU A 9 3.18 12.55 10.32
C LEU A 9 2.67 13.28 11.56
N ALA A 10 2.41 14.57 11.41
CA ALA A 10 1.78 15.35 12.46
C ALA A 10 0.27 15.12 12.46
N GLY A 11 -0.29 14.82 13.64
CA GLY A 11 -1.72 14.63 13.82
C GLY A 11 -2.18 13.17 13.68
N PRO A 12 -3.48 12.93 13.85
CA PRO A 12 -4.04 11.58 13.81
C PRO A 12 -3.83 10.95 12.43
N THR A 13 -3.29 9.74 12.40
CA THR A 13 -3.00 9.00 11.18
C THR A 13 -3.49 7.57 11.30
N ALA A 14 -4.37 7.17 10.39
CA ALA A 14 -4.82 5.79 10.28
C ALA A 14 -3.89 5.00 9.35
N VAL A 15 -3.52 3.81 9.76
CA VAL A 15 -2.79 2.86 8.92
C VAL A 15 -3.73 1.73 8.55
N LEU A 16 -3.95 1.55 7.26
CA LEU A 16 -4.86 0.53 6.72
C LEU A 16 -4.05 -0.47 5.91
N HIS A 17 -3.84 -1.66 6.48
CA HIS A 17 -3.14 -2.74 5.80
C HIS A 17 -4.13 -3.56 4.98
N GLN A 18 -4.03 -3.53 3.66
CA GLN A 18 -4.89 -4.29 2.75
C GLN A 18 -4.89 -5.79 3.10
N ASP A 19 -3.73 -6.33 3.39
CA ASP A 19 -3.58 -7.75 3.71
C ASP A 19 -4.35 -8.16 4.97
N TYR A 20 -4.41 -7.28 5.96
CA TYR A 20 -5.19 -7.52 7.19
C TYR A 20 -6.69 -7.61 6.88
N PHE A 21 -7.21 -6.70 6.08
CA PHE A 21 -8.61 -6.74 5.66
C PHE A 21 -8.92 -8.03 4.89
N HIS A 22 -8.05 -8.41 3.98
CA HIS A 22 -8.24 -9.57 3.12
C HIS A 22 -8.14 -10.89 3.90
N ARG A 23 -7.09 -11.06 4.68
CA ARG A 23 -6.75 -12.34 5.31
C ARG A 23 -7.32 -12.52 6.71
N VAL A 24 -7.41 -11.47 7.49
CA VAL A 24 -7.79 -11.56 8.90
C VAL A 24 -9.27 -11.24 9.08
N ILE A 25 -9.73 -10.09 8.61
CA ILE A 25 -11.12 -9.66 8.78
C ILE A 25 -12.06 -10.53 7.96
N PHE A 26 -11.80 -10.69 6.66
CA PHE A 26 -12.68 -11.44 5.78
C PHE A 26 -12.25 -12.89 5.54
N ARG A 27 -11.00 -13.22 5.83
CA ARG A 27 -10.44 -14.55 5.59
C ARG A 27 -10.66 -15.05 4.15
N GLU A 28 -10.63 -14.13 3.21
CA GLU A 28 -10.75 -14.43 1.79
C GLU A 28 -9.54 -15.19 1.31
N GLN A 29 -9.75 -16.14 0.40
CA GLN A 29 -8.67 -16.93 -0.16
C GLN A 29 -8.45 -16.58 -1.63
N GLY A 30 -7.18 -16.60 -2.04
CA GLY A 30 -6.81 -16.29 -3.40
C GLY A 30 -6.98 -14.81 -3.73
N THR A 31 -7.05 -14.52 -5.02
CA THR A 31 -7.12 -13.16 -5.54
C THR A 31 -8.52 -12.75 -6.01
N SER A 32 -9.50 -13.65 -5.91
CA SER A 32 -10.85 -13.42 -6.43
C SER A 32 -11.81 -12.78 -5.44
N GLY A 33 -11.52 -12.87 -4.14
CA GLY A 33 -12.38 -12.28 -3.11
C GLY A 33 -12.09 -10.81 -2.94
N MET A 34 -13.10 -9.95 -3.13
CA MET A 34 -12.98 -8.49 -3.08
C MET A 34 -13.90 -7.82 -2.05
N ALA A 35 -14.57 -8.60 -1.19
CA ALA A 35 -15.45 -8.02 -0.15
C ALA A 35 -14.69 -7.12 0.81
N HIS A 36 -13.41 -7.44 1.10
CA HIS A 36 -12.55 -6.63 1.95
C HIS A 36 -12.31 -5.23 1.37
N ALA A 37 -12.35 -5.06 0.05
CA ALA A 37 -12.10 -3.78 -0.60
C ALA A 37 -13.17 -2.74 -0.27
N ASP A 38 -14.42 -3.17 -0.13
CA ASP A 38 -15.53 -2.28 0.25
C ASP A 38 -15.32 -1.72 1.66
N LEU A 39 -14.90 -2.57 2.60
CA LEU A 39 -14.60 -2.12 3.97
C LEU A 39 -13.35 -1.25 4.01
N LEU A 40 -12.33 -1.58 3.24
CA LEU A 40 -11.12 -0.77 3.14
C LEU A 40 -11.43 0.63 2.63
N GLU A 41 -12.25 0.75 1.59
CA GLU A 41 -12.72 2.03 1.06
C GLU A 41 -13.52 2.81 2.11
N ALA A 42 -14.45 2.14 2.79
CA ALA A 42 -15.25 2.76 3.84
C ALA A 42 -14.41 3.27 5.00
N ALA A 43 -13.41 2.50 5.41
CA ALA A 43 -12.48 2.89 6.47
C ALA A 43 -11.66 4.13 6.07
N ALA A 44 -11.12 4.13 4.85
CA ALA A 44 -10.38 5.28 4.32
C ALA A 44 -11.27 6.52 4.23
N ALA A 45 -12.47 6.39 3.69
CA ALA A 45 -13.42 7.50 3.58
C ALA A 45 -13.80 8.08 4.93
N HIS A 46 -14.04 7.23 5.94
CA HIS A 46 -14.34 7.66 7.28
C HIS A 46 -13.20 8.48 7.89
N CYS A 47 -11.97 7.97 7.80
CA CYS A 47 -10.80 8.65 8.37
C CYS A 47 -10.52 9.97 7.66
N LEU A 48 -10.58 10.00 6.34
CA LEU A 48 -10.40 11.24 5.56
C LEU A 48 -11.49 12.27 5.90
N GLY A 49 -12.73 11.84 6.02
CA GLY A 49 -13.85 12.71 6.42
C GLY A 49 -13.70 13.26 7.84
N ALA A 50 -12.98 12.57 8.71
CA ALA A 50 -12.67 13.02 10.06
C ALA A 50 -11.41 13.92 10.14
N GLY A 51 -10.81 14.25 9.00
CA GLY A 51 -9.61 15.08 8.94
C GLY A 51 -8.32 14.36 9.32
N GLN A 52 -8.32 13.04 9.28
CA GLN A 52 -7.16 12.23 9.60
C GLN A 52 -6.32 11.94 8.35
N HIS A 53 -5.01 11.78 8.54
CA HIS A 53 -4.16 11.19 7.50
C HIS A 53 -4.47 9.70 7.36
N VAL A 54 -4.36 9.18 6.14
CA VAL A 54 -4.52 7.76 5.85
C VAL A 54 -3.28 7.25 5.12
N VAL A 55 -2.67 6.22 5.67
CA VAL A 55 -1.59 5.48 5.02
C VAL A 55 -2.12 4.09 4.69
N MET A 56 -2.09 3.73 3.43
CA MET A 56 -2.52 2.42 2.97
C MET A 56 -1.34 1.68 2.37
N ASP A 57 -1.17 0.44 2.77
CA ASP A 57 -0.15 -0.42 2.19
C ASP A 57 -0.72 -1.79 1.82
N GLY A 58 -0.05 -2.45 0.91
CA GLY A 58 -0.43 -3.79 0.49
C GLY A 58 -0.04 -4.06 -0.96
N ILE A 59 -0.44 -5.22 -1.42
CA ILE A 59 -0.31 -5.62 -2.82
C ILE A 59 -1.61 -5.26 -3.51
N PHE A 60 -1.60 -4.12 -4.21
CA PHE A 60 -2.76 -3.62 -4.93
C PHE A 60 -2.62 -3.92 -6.42
N ASN A 61 -3.21 -5.04 -6.84
CA ASN A 61 -3.29 -5.36 -8.25
C ASN A 61 -4.17 -4.31 -8.96
N ALA A 62 -3.60 -3.61 -9.94
CA ALA A 62 -4.31 -2.53 -10.63
C ALA A 62 -5.66 -2.97 -11.21
N ARG A 63 -5.72 -4.18 -11.77
CA ARG A 63 -6.97 -4.70 -12.34
C ARG A 63 -8.12 -4.81 -11.33
N GLN A 64 -7.78 -5.09 -10.06
CA GLN A 64 -8.77 -5.32 -9.00
C GLN A 64 -9.05 -4.07 -8.17
N TYR A 65 -8.03 -3.24 -7.95
CA TYR A 65 -8.12 -2.14 -6.98
C TYR A 65 -8.17 -0.74 -7.59
N GLU A 66 -7.95 -0.61 -8.90
CA GLU A 66 -7.83 0.70 -9.52
C GLU A 66 -9.03 1.60 -9.25
N ASP A 67 -10.24 1.08 -9.41
CA ASP A 67 -11.47 1.85 -9.19
C ASP A 67 -11.62 2.26 -7.72
N VAL A 68 -11.33 1.35 -6.79
CA VAL A 68 -11.37 1.64 -5.35
C VAL A 68 -10.36 2.72 -4.98
N LEU A 69 -9.13 2.57 -5.48
CA LEU A 69 -8.06 3.53 -5.21
C LEU A 69 -8.36 4.90 -5.80
N ALA A 70 -8.95 4.95 -6.99
CA ALA A 70 -9.35 6.21 -7.62
C ALA A 70 -10.44 6.93 -6.79
N ARG A 71 -11.42 6.19 -6.27
CA ARG A 71 -12.47 6.77 -5.43
C ARG A 71 -11.90 7.29 -4.10
N ILE A 72 -10.99 6.56 -3.49
CA ILE A 72 -10.33 7.00 -2.26
C ILE A 72 -9.50 8.26 -2.52
N ALA A 73 -8.71 8.27 -3.60
CA ALA A 73 -7.90 9.44 -3.98
C ALA A 73 -8.76 10.68 -4.21
N GLY A 74 -9.95 10.51 -4.80
CA GLY A 74 -10.88 11.61 -5.04
C GLY A 74 -11.46 12.24 -3.76
N ARG A 75 -11.31 11.58 -2.61
CA ARG A 75 -11.74 12.09 -1.30
C ARG A 75 -10.63 12.80 -0.53
N ALA A 76 -9.40 12.70 -1.01
CA ALA A 76 -8.24 13.29 -0.36
C ALA A 76 -7.82 14.59 -1.06
N ASP A 77 -7.44 15.60 -0.28
CA ASP A 77 -6.91 16.85 -0.84
C ASP A 77 -5.50 16.65 -1.38
N ASP A 78 -4.74 15.74 -0.79
CA ASP A 78 -3.37 15.39 -1.18
C ASP A 78 -3.23 13.88 -1.18
N ALA A 79 -3.25 13.28 -2.36
CA ALA A 79 -3.09 11.84 -2.54
C ALA A 79 -1.72 11.54 -3.14
N ARG A 80 -0.96 10.67 -2.48
CA ARG A 80 0.40 10.30 -2.88
C ARG A 80 0.49 8.79 -3.07
N PHE A 81 0.92 8.38 -4.25
CA PHE A 81 0.98 6.98 -4.65
C PHE A 81 2.41 6.58 -4.99
N TYR A 82 2.83 5.49 -4.40
CA TYR A 82 4.18 4.93 -4.58
C TYR A 82 4.08 3.46 -4.92
N ALA A 83 4.94 3.01 -5.82
CA ALA A 83 5.03 1.61 -6.19
C ALA A 83 6.47 1.13 -5.98
N PHE A 84 6.62 0.00 -5.28
CA PHE A 84 7.92 -0.64 -5.14
C PHE A 84 8.27 -1.34 -6.46
N ASP A 85 9.20 -0.75 -7.20
CA ASP A 85 9.74 -1.32 -8.43
C ASP A 85 10.97 -2.15 -8.10
N LEU A 86 10.71 -3.33 -7.52
CA LEU A 86 11.74 -4.25 -7.07
C LEU A 86 11.75 -5.52 -7.92
N THR A 87 12.94 -6.07 -8.15
CA THR A 87 13.07 -7.42 -8.70
C THR A 87 12.50 -8.43 -7.70
N PHE A 88 12.21 -9.63 -8.18
CA PHE A 88 11.76 -10.70 -7.28
C PHE A 88 12.80 -10.99 -6.19
N GLU A 89 14.08 -11.00 -6.54
CA GLU A 89 15.18 -11.20 -5.61
C GLU A 89 15.26 -10.12 -4.54
N GLU A 90 15.11 -8.86 -4.93
CA GLU A 90 15.05 -7.74 -3.97
C GLU A 90 13.86 -7.85 -3.03
N THR A 91 12.72 -8.29 -3.55
CA THR A 91 11.51 -8.54 -2.76
C THR A 91 11.76 -9.64 -1.73
N VAL A 92 12.42 -10.72 -2.12
CA VAL A 92 12.79 -11.83 -1.22
C VAL A 92 13.73 -11.34 -0.12
N GLN A 93 14.73 -10.54 -0.45
CA GLN A 93 15.67 -10.00 0.53
C GLN A 93 14.95 -9.11 1.56
N ARG A 94 14.05 -8.23 1.10
CA ARG A 94 13.26 -7.39 2.00
C ARG A 94 12.33 -8.21 2.88
N HIS A 95 11.71 -9.25 2.34
CA HIS A 95 10.86 -10.17 3.10
C HIS A 95 11.65 -10.89 4.20
N ALA A 96 12.84 -11.41 3.88
CA ALA A 96 13.68 -12.14 4.83
C ALA A 96 14.08 -11.30 6.06
N SER A 97 14.12 -9.98 5.92
CA SER A 97 14.46 -9.05 7.02
C SER A 97 13.24 -8.61 7.86
N ARG A 98 12.03 -9.12 7.56
CA ARG A 98 10.79 -8.74 8.24
C ARG A 98 10.25 -9.88 9.11
N PRO A 99 9.49 -9.57 10.20
CA PRO A 99 8.83 -10.59 11.00
C PRO A 99 7.91 -11.52 10.21
N LYS A 100 7.30 -11.02 9.14
CA LYS A 100 6.43 -11.82 8.25
C LYS A 100 7.15 -12.98 7.54
N ALA A 101 8.49 -13.01 7.54
CA ALA A 101 9.25 -14.14 7.01
C ALA A 101 8.89 -15.47 7.69
N LEU A 102 8.37 -15.42 8.92
CA LEU A 102 7.91 -16.61 9.65
C LEU A 102 6.50 -17.05 9.26
N GLU A 103 5.72 -16.20 8.59
CA GLU A 103 4.33 -16.48 8.21
C GLU A 103 4.20 -17.15 6.85
N PHE A 104 5.12 -16.85 5.92
CA PHE A 104 5.11 -17.43 4.58
C PHE A 104 6.50 -17.44 3.98
N GLY A 105 6.76 -18.39 3.08
CA GLY A 105 8.06 -18.61 2.47
C GLY A 105 8.18 -18.03 1.07
N VAL A 106 9.37 -18.19 0.48
CA VAL A 106 9.73 -17.67 -0.86
C VAL A 106 8.81 -18.26 -1.95
N GLU A 107 8.44 -19.53 -1.86
CA GLU A 107 7.58 -20.16 -2.87
C GLU A 107 6.18 -19.57 -2.88
N GLU A 108 5.65 -19.20 -1.72
CA GLU A 108 4.37 -18.48 -1.62
C GLU A 108 4.48 -17.09 -2.23
N MET A 109 5.57 -16.37 -1.94
CA MET A 109 5.84 -15.06 -2.54
C MET A 109 5.93 -15.14 -4.06
N ARG A 110 6.55 -16.19 -4.59
CA ARG A 110 6.68 -16.39 -6.04
C ARG A 110 5.32 -16.46 -6.72
N GLY A 111 4.34 -17.10 -6.09
CA GLY A 111 2.97 -17.16 -6.61
C GLY A 111 2.24 -15.82 -6.58
N TRP A 112 2.64 -14.89 -5.73
CA TRP A 112 1.99 -13.58 -5.58
C TRP A 112 2.68 -12.46 -6.33
N TYR A 113 3.93 -12.64 -6.74
CA TYR A 113 4.70 -11.60 -7.40
C TYR A 113 4.25 -11.43 -8.84
N HIS A 114 3.77 -10.25 -9.17
CA HIS A 114 3.29 -9.89 -10.50
C HIS A 114 4.11 -8.76 -11.14
N GLY A 115 5.15 -8.28 -10.46
CA GLY A 115 5.87 -7.10 -10.87
C GLY A 115 5.05 -5.82 -10.70
N TRP A 116 5.55 -4.73 -11.26
CA TRP A 116 4.86 -3.45 -11.19
C TRP A 116 3.74 -3.38 -12.24
N GLN A 117 2.52 -3.17 -11.76
CA GLN A 117 1.34 -2.95 -12.60
C GLN A 117 0.87 -1.50 -12.38
N PRO A 118 1.17 -0.59 -13.32
CA PRO A 118 0.85 0.83 -13.12
C PRO A 118 -0.66 1.07 -13.13
N LEU A 119 -1.09 2.03 -12.29
CA LEU A 119 -2.45 2.54 -12.29
C LEU A 119 -2.66 3.44 -13.51
N SER A 120 -3.88 3.50 -14.03
CA SER A 120 -4.17 4.31 -15.22
C SER A 120 -4.60 5.74 -14.90
N PHE A 121 -5.09 6.00 -13.68
CA PHE A 121 -5.65 7.31 -13.32
C PHE A 121 -4.62 8.32 -12.79
N LEU A 122 -3.42 7.88 -12.47
CA LEU A 122 -2.31 8.75 -12.06
C LEU A 122 -0.97 8.06 -12.31
N ARG A 123 0.09 8.84 -12.19
CA ARG A 123 1.45 8.33 -12.34
C ARG A 123 2.04 8.07 -10.95
N GLU A 124 2.19 6.80 -10.61
CA GLU A 124 2.85 6.39 -9.37
C GLU A 124 4.33 6.73 -9.39
N ARG A 125 4.88 7.05 -8.21
CA ARG A 125 6.32 7.27 -8.07
C ARG A 125 7.00 5.96 -7.70
N PRO A 126 8.01 5.53 -8.45
CA PRO A 126 8.69 4.27 -8.15
C PRO A 126 9.60 4.40 -6.92
N ILE A 127 9.68 3.32 -6.16
CA ILE A 127 10.64 3.16 -5.08
C ILE A 127 11.56 2.00 -5.46
N GLY A 128 12.85 2.29 -5.65
CA GLY A 128 13.84 1.29 -5.96
C GLY A 128 14.39 0.60 -4.72
N GLY A 129 15.25 -0.42 -4.94
CA GLY A 129 15.83 -1.22 -3.86
C GLY A 129 16.98 -0.57 -3.10
N ASP A 130 17.47 0.58 -3.56
CA ASP A 130 18.64 1.27 -3.05
C ASP A 130 18.34 2.29 -1.93
N GLU A 131 17.06 2.62 -1.71
CA GLU A 131 16.67 3.55 -0.66
C GLU A 131 16.42 2.82 0.67
N SER A 132 16.87 3.40 1.78
CA SER A 132 16.51 2.93 3.11
C SER A 132 15.06 3.30 3.45
N ALA A 133 14.48 2.65 4.46
CA ALA A 133 13.12 2.97 4.91
C ALA A 133 12.99 4.44 5.35
N ASP A 134 13.99 4.97 6.06
CA ASP A 134 13.99 6.39 6.47
C ASP A 134 14.07 7.34 5.28
N GLN A 135 14.92 7.04 4.30
CA GLN A 135 15.02 7.84 3.08
C GLN A 135 13.71 7.86 2.30
N ILE A 136 13.05 6.72 2.19
CA ILE A 136 11.74 6.60 1.53
C ILE A 136 10.71 7.44 2.28
N ALA A 137 10.64 7.31 3.60
CA ALA A 137 9.68 8.06 4.41
C ALA A 137 9.88 9.57 4.30
N GLU A 138 11.13 10.04 4.38
CA GLU A 138 11.45 11.46 4.21
C GLU A 138 11.04 11.98 2.82
N ARG A 139 11.29 11.19 1.78
CA ARG A 139 10.89 11.54 0.42
C ARG A 139 9.36 11.64 0.30
N ILE A 140 8.63 10.66 0.81
CA ILE A 140 7.16 10.68 0.78
C ILE A 140 6.61 11.92 1.48
N LEU A 141 7.18 12.29 2.62
CA LEU A 141 6.73 13.46 3.37
C LEU A 141 7.04 14.78 2.68
N SER A 142 8.14 14.85 1.95
CA SER A 142 8.57 16.06 1.24
C SER A 142 7.94 16.24 -0.15
N ASP A 143 7.48 15.14 -0.75
CA ASP A 143 6.83 15.19 -2.06
C ASP A 143 5.45 15.87 -1.99
N GLY A 144 5.00 16.40 -3.10
CA GLY A 144 3.62 16.86 -3.28
C GLY A 144 2.71 15.75 -3.80
N PRO A 145 1.44 16.06 -4.09
CA PRO A 145 0.52 15.12 -4.72
C PRO A 145 1.05 14.58 -6.05
N ASN A 146 0.64 13.38 -6.44
CA ASN A 146 0.98 12.84 -7.74
C ASN A 146 0.27 13.62 -8.86
N GLU A 147 0.97 13.74 -9.98
CA GLU A 147 0.37 14.30 -11.18
C GLU A 147 -0.55 13.28 -11.85
N LEU A 148 -1.64 13.76 -12.39
CA LEU A 148 -2.59 12.96 -13.14
C LEU A 148 -2.08 12.59 -14.53
#